data_0a8c9c0b0c6be7fd6df63649a28d5165
#
_entry.id   0a8c9c0b0c6be7fd6df63649a28d5165
#
_cell.length_a   1.000
_cell.length_b   1.000
_cell.length_c   1.000
_cell.angle_alpha   90.00
_cell.angle_beta   90.00
_cell.angle_gamma   90.00
#
_symmetry.space_group_name_H-M   'P 1'
#
loop_
_entity.id
_entity.type
_entity.pdbx_description
1 polymer ?
#
loop_
_entity_poly.entity_id
_entity_poly.type
_entity_poly.pdbx_seq_one_letter_code
_entity_poly.pdbx_strand_id
1 'polypeptide(L)'
;FGQLNYDRSQRLDFRMVLGGGARTAFASGEWGEFGMGASIVLEHEALNLPEDAVHPDNTNTVRWSSFLTLRVVPTEDFVVTSTTYMQPAYNDFSDLRMLGKIRIATPVTDELALTVSFNMRYDSGPPDGTSALDTTLKTGIAYVY
;
A
#
# COMPACT_ATOMS: atom_id res chain seq x y z
N PHE A 1 -6.66 -13.44 -0.37
CA PHE A 1 -5.48 -13.11 -1.17
C PHE A 1 -4.22 -13.71 -0.54
N GLY A 2 -3.21 -13.97 -1.36
CA GLY A 2 -1.86 -14.32 -0.93
C GLY A 2 -0.84 -13.46 -1.68
N GLN A 3 0.26 -13.09 -1.03
CA GLN A 3 1.29 -12.25 -1.60
C GLN A 3 2.66 -12.71 -1.12
N LEU A 4 3.63 -12.71 -2.02
CA LEU A 4 5.04 -12.94 -1.72
C LEU A 4 5.82 -11.69 -2.13
N ASN A 5 6.66 -11.21 -1.24
CA ASN A 5 7.47 -10.01 -1.45
C ASN A 5 8.95 -10.30 -1.17
N TYR A 6 9.79 -9.56 -1.85
CA TYR A 6 11.22 -9.49 -1.64
C TYR A 6 11.67 -8.05 -1.90
N ASP A 7 12.43 -7.47 -0.99
CA ASP A 7 12.89 -6.09 -1.13
C ASP A 7 14.24 -5.87 -0.42
N ARG A 8 15.31 -5.82 -1.21
CA ARG A 8 16.66 -5.60 -0.69
C ARG A 8 16.84 -4.24 -0.02
N SER A 9 16.12 -3.21 -0.48
CA SER A 9 16.23 -1.86 0.09
C SER A 9 15.73 -1.81 1.53
N GLN A 10 14.86 -2.77 1.89
CA GLN A 10 14.27 -2.94 3.21
C GLN A 10 14.88 -4.11 4.00
N ARG A 11 15.98 -4.67 3.51
CA ARG A 11 16.61 -5.89 4.08
C ARG A 11 15.65 -7.08 4.17
N LEU A 12 14.62 -7.10 3.36
CA LEU A 12 13.59 -8.12 3.33
C LEU A 12 14.02 -9.24 2.38
N ASP A 13 14.42 -10.39 2.93
CA ASP A 13 14.75 -11.57 2.13
C ASP A 13 13.48 -12.27 1.64
N PHE A 14 12.46 -12.33 2.50
CA PHE A 14 11.20 -12.96 2.14
C PHE A 14 10.06 -12.47 3.04
N ARG A 15 8.92 -12.22 2.45
CA ARG A 15 7.68 -11.92 3.16
C ARG A 15 6.52 -12.62 2.50
N MET A 16 5.86 -13.48 3.27
CA MET A 16 4.61 -14.11 2.89
C MET A 16 3.46 -13.46 3.64
N VAL A 17 2.43 -13.11 2.90
CA VAL A 17 1.21 -12.50 3.43
C VAL A 17 0.02 -13.32 2.96
N LEU A 18 -0.80 -13.80 3.89
CA LEU A 18 -2.07 -14.44 3.62
C LEU A 18 -3.19 -13.65 4.30
N GLY A 19 -4.25 -13.35 3.61
CA GLY A 19 -5.33 -12.57 4.19
C GLY A 19 -6.70 -12.86 3.60
N GLY A 20 -7.72 -12.68 4.45
CA GLY A 20 -9.12 -12.78 4.10
C GLY A 20 -9.95 -11.66 4.72
N GLY A 21 -10.93 -11.15 4.01
CA GLY A 21 -11.75 -10.04 4.49
C GLY A 21 -12.91 -9.71 3.56
N ALA A 22 -13.57 -8.60 3.88
CA ALA A 22 -14.71 -8.09 3.14
C ALA A 22 -14.43 -6.68 2.61
N ARG A 23 -15.03 -6.37 1.48
CA ARG A 23 -14.99 -5.04 0.83
C ARG A 23 -16.41 -4.63 0.48
N THR A 24 -16.69 -3.33 0.59
CA THR A 24 -17.94 -2.72 0.10
C THR A 24 -17.61 -1.39 -0.59
N ALA A 25 -18.34 -1.11 -1.66
CA ALA A 25 -18.45 0.24 -2.19
C ALA A 25 -19.74 0.84 -1.60
N PHE A 26 -19.66 2.00 -0.96
CA PHE A 26 -20.80 2.59 -0.27
C PHE A 26 -21.22 3.96 -0.82
N ALA A 27 -20.48 4.48 -1.79
CA ALA A 27 -20.90 5.62 -2.58
C ALA A 27 -20.33 5.45 -4.00
N SER A 28 -21.21 5.50 -5.00
CA SER A 28 -20.83 5.41 -6.40
C SER A 28 -21.77 6.24 -7.26
N GLY A 29 -21.24 6.81 -8.33
CA GLY A 29 -21.96 7.64 -9.28
C GLY A 29 -21.06 8.10 -10.41
N GLU A 30 -21.56 8.99 -11.25
CA GLU A 30 -20.78 9.58 -12.36
C GLU A 30 -19.54 10.32 -11.89
N TRP A 31 -19.60 10.92 -10.69
CA TRP A 31 -18.47 11.61 -10.05
C TRP A 31 -17.33 10.69 -9.61
N GLY A 32 -17.62 9.38 -9.43
CA GLY A 32 -16.64 8.40 -8.97
C GLY A 32 -17.18 7.34 -8.01
N GLU A 33 -16.29 6.76 -7.23
CA GLU A 33 -16.57 5.69 -6.28
C GLU A 33 -15.79 5.87 -4.99
N PHE A 34 -16.45 5.58 -3.86
CA PHE A 34 -15.82 5.48 -2.55
C PHE A 34 -16.10 4.10 -1.96
N GLY A 35 -15.05 3.40 -1.57
CA GLY A 35 -15.12 2.06 -1.02
C GLY A 35 -14.24 1.90 0.22
N MET A 36 -14.58 0.91 1.03
CA MET A 36 -13.80 0.51 2.19
C MET A 36 -13.80 -1.00 2.35
N GLY A 37 -12.83 -1.50 3.08
CA GLY A 37 -12.77 -2.90 3.44
C GLY A 37 -11.95 -3.12 4.69
N ALA A 38 -12.14 -4.32 5.25
CA ALA A 38 -11.36 -4.79 6.38
C ALA A 38 -11.04 -6.29 6.19
N SER A 39 -9.87 -6.68 6.64
CA SER A 39 -9.37 -8.05 6.56
C SER A 39 -8.50 -8.39 7.75
N ILE A 40 -8.32 -9.68 7.99
CA ILE A 40 -7.28 -10.21 8.86
C ILE A 40 -6.17 -10.72 7.97
N VAL A 41 -4.94 -10.40 8.34
CA VAL A 41 -3.74 -10.71 7.59
C VAL A 41 -2.77 -11.47 8.48
N LEU A 42 -2.30 -12.61 8.00
CA LEU A 42 -1.22 -13.39 8.58
C LEU A 42 0.05 -13.06 7.79
N GLU A 43 1.09 -12.66 8.48
CA GLU A 43 2.35 -12.23 7.91
C GLU A 43 3.49 -13.04 8.49
N HIS A 44 4.35 -13.53 7.61
CA HIS A 44 5.64 -14.10 7.95
C HIS A 44 6.71 -13.29 7.24
N GLU A 45 7.67 -12.75 7.98
CA GLU A 45 8.82 -12.01 7.47
C GLU A 45 10.11 -12.73 7.84
N ALA A 46 11.02 -12.80 6.87
CA ALA A 46 12.42 -13.15 7.06
C ALA A 46 13.28 -11.98 6.56
N LEU A 47 14.11 -11.45 7.45
CA LEU A 47 14.96 -10.30 7.20
C LEU A 47 16.44 -10.74 7.14
N ASN A 48 17.23 -10.00 6.40
CA ASN A 48 18.69 -10.16 6.35
C ASN A 48 19.34 -9.01 7.14
N LEU A 49 19.42 -9.21 8.44
CA LEU A 49 19.95 -8.21 9.38
C LEU A 49 21.39 -8.55 9.79
N PRO A 50 22.20 -7.54 10.22
CA PRO A 50 23.49 -7.78 10.85
C PRO A 50 23.33 -8.57 12.15
N GLU A 51 24.39 -9.28 12.58
CA GLU A 51 24.39 -10.09 13.82
C GLU A 51 24.12 -9.28 15.10
N ASP A 52 24.35 -7.98 15.07
CA ASP A 52 24.13 -7.04 16.18
C ASP A 52 22.78 -6.28 16.10
N ALA A 53 21.91 -6.67 15.19
CA ALA A 53 20.58 -6.06 15.05
C ALA A 53 19.69 -6.33 16.26
N VAL A 54 18.89 -5.35 16.64
CA VAL A 54 17.91 -5.47 17.73
C VAL A 54 16.60 -6.08 17.24
N HIS A 55 16.25 -5.82 15.97
CA HIS A 55 15.05 -6.39 15.36
C HIS A 55 15.25 -7.89 15.06
N PRO A 56 14.28 -8.77 15.35
CA PRO A 56 14.40 -10.20 15.04
C PRO A 56 14.42 -10.48 13.54
N ASP A 57 15.27 -11.41 13.09
CA ASP A 57 15.38 -11.80 11.67
C ASP A 57 14.12 -12.46 11.13
N ASN A 58 13.34 -13.11 11.99
CA ASN A 58 12.11 -13.78 11.60
C ASN A 58 10.96 -13.33 12.49
N THR A 59 9.87 -12.89 11.89
CA THR A 59 8.67 -12.49 12.62
C THR A 59 7.43 -13.16 12.04
N ASN A 60 6.48 -13.44 12.93
CA ASN A 60 5.13 -13.89 12.57
C ASN A 60 4.15 -12.95 13.23
N THR A 61 3.37 -12.25 12.44
CA THR A 61 2.45 -11.23 12.95
C THR A 61 1.06 -11.41 12.36
N VAL A 62 0.05 -11.27 13.21
CA VAL A 62 -1.34 -11.13 12.77
C VAL A 62 -1.68 -9.65 12.78
N ARG A 63 -2.19 -9.12 11.67
CA ARG A 63 -2.58 -7.72 11.54
C ARG A 63 -4.04 -7.57 11.16
N TRP A 64 -4.68 -6.56 11.72
CA TRP A 64 -5.86 -5.98 11.10
C TRP A 64 -5.44 -5.20 9.88
N SER A 65 -6.18 -5.31 8.80
CA SER A 65 -5.96 -4.49 7.62
C SER A 65 -7.27 -3.82 7.23
N SER A 66 -7.38 -2.53 7.47
CA SER A 66 -8.47 -1.70 6.94
C SER A 66 -7.95 -0.90 5.76
N PHE A 67 -8.80 -0.66 4.77
CA PHE A 67 -8.46 0.17 3.64
C PHE A 67 -9.62 1.05 3.19
N LEU A 68 -9.25 2.20 2.63
CA LEU A 68 -10.14 3.11 1.95
C LEU A 68 -9.71 3.23 0.49
N THR A 69 -10.66 3.20 -0.42
CA THR A 69 -10.45 3.45 -1.84
C THR A 69 -11.31 4.62 -2.29
N LEU A 70 -10.73 5.50 -3.05
CA LEU A 70 -11.40 6.64 -3.65
C LEU A 70 -11.05 6.70 -5.13
N ARG A 71 -12.04 6.85 -5.97
CA ARG A 71 -11.91 7.22 -7.37
C ARG A 71 -12.81 8.42 -7.61
N VAL A 72 -12.24 9.52 -8.06
CA VAL A 72 -12.96 10.74 -8.39
C VAL A 72 -12.67 11.13 -9.83
N VAL A 73 -13.70 11.57 -10.53
CA VAL A 73 -13.64 12.03 -11.91
C VAL A 73 -14.22 13.46 -11.92
N PRO A 74 -13.40 14.48 -11.55
CA PRO A 74 -13.87 15.87 -11.48
C PRO A 74 -14.28 16.41 -12.84
N THR A 75 -13.63 15.96 -13.90
CA THR A 75 -13.93 16.23 -15.31
C THR A 75 -13.72 14.97 -16.11
N GLU A 76 -14.25 14.90 -17.34
CA GLU A 76 -14.09 13.75 -18.25
C GLU A 76 -12.61 13.41 -18.49
N ASP A 77 -11.74 14.40 -18.40
CA ASP A 77 -10.30 14.29 -18.68
C ASP A 77 -9.42 14.14 -17.44
N PHE A 78 -9.99 14.02 -16.23
CA PHE A 78 -9.19 14.02 -15.03
C PHE A 78 -9.66 12.97 -14.03
N VAL A 79 -8.80 11.99 -13.75
CA VAL A 79 -9.10 10.90 -12.83
C VAL A 79 -8.11 10.90 -11.68
N VAL A 80 -8.64 10.96 -10.46
CA VAL A 80 -7.86 10.77 -9.22
C VAL A 80 -8.27 9.45 -8.59
N THR A 81 -7.29 8.61 -8.30
CA THR A 81 -7.51 7.40 -7.50
C THR A 81 -6.64 7.46 -6.25
N SER A 82 -7.20 7.06 -5.13
CA SER A 82 -6.47 6.90 -3.88
C SER A 82 -6.80 5.56 -3.25
N THR A 83 -5.78 4.92 -2.68
CA THR A 83 -5.95 3.73 -1.84
C THR A 83 -5.05 3.88 -0.63
N THR A 84 -5.62 3.76 0.55
CA THR A 84 -4.88 3.84 1.81
C THR A 84 -5.19 2.61 2.65
N TYR A 85 -4.15 1.91 3.11
CA TYR A 85 -4.23 0.81 4.05
C TYR A 85 -3.70 1.25 5.40
N MET A 86 -4.33 0.77 6.45
CA MET A 86 -3.89 0.90 7.84
C MET A 86 -3.90 -0.50 8.48
N GLN A 87 -2.74 -0.93 8.98
CA GLN A 87 -2.48 -2.31 9.37
C GLN A 87 -1.80 -2.39 10.75
N PRO A 88 -2.51 -2.12 11.85
CA PRO A 88 -1.99 -2.37 13.18
C PRO A 88 -1.83 -3.87 13.43
N ALA A 89 -0.83 -4.26 14.23
CA ALA A 89 -0.72 -5.62 14.73
C ALA A 89 -1.88 -5.92 15.70
N TYR A 90 -2.38 -7.16 15.66
CA TYR A 90 -3.55 -7.56 16.45
C TYR A 90 -3.30 -7.46 17.97
N ASN A 91 -2.09 -7.77 18.40
CA ASN A 91 -1.68 -7.80 19.81
C ASN A 91 -1.00 -6.51 20.28
N ASP A 92 -0.64 -5.61 19.37
CA ASP A 92 -0.03 -4.32 19.68
C ASP A 92 -0.42 -3.28 18.62
N PHE A 93 -1.40 -2.46 18.92
CA PHE A 93 -1.87 -1.41 18.00
C PHE A 93 -0.87 -0.27 17.78
N SER A 94 0.20 -0.20 18.59
CA SER A 94 1.31 0.75 18.36
C SER A 94 2.24 0.28 17.25
N ASP A 95 2.31 -1.05 16.99
CA ASP A 95 2.94 -1.61 15.80
C ASP A 95 2.00 -1.42 14.60
N LEU A 96 2.17 -0.30 13.92
CA LEU A 96 1.32 0.17 12.84
C LEU A 96 2.09 0.27 11.52
N ARG A 97 1.55 -0.34 10.47
CA ARG A 97 1.94 -0.10 9.09
C ARG A 97 0.86 0.65 8.33
N MET A 98 1.28 1.62 7.54
CA MET A 98 0.40 2.35 6.62
C MET A 98 0.96 2.31 5.21
N LEU A 99 0.08 2.12 4.24
CA LEU A 99 0.40 2.16 2.82
C LEU A 99 -0.58 3.11 2.16
N GLY A 100 -0.06 4.14 1.49
CA GLY A 100 -0.85 5.10 0.76
C GLY A 100 -0.41 5.17 -0.71
N LYS A 101 -1.37 5.22 -1.61
CA LYS A 101 -1.13 5.45 -3.03
C LYS A 101 -2.16 6.43 -3.56
N ILE A 102 -1.68 7.52 -4.16
CA ILE A 102 -2.50 8.45 -4.92
C ILE A 102 -2.00 8.43 -6.35
N ARG A 103 -2.90 8.32 -7.31
CA ARG A 103 -2.60 8.42 -8.73
C ARG A 103 -3.54 9.42 -9.37
N ILE A 104 -2.95 10.31 -10.14
CA ILE A 104 -3.63 11.26 -11.01
C ILE A 104 -3.35 10.82 -12.44
N ALA A 105 -4.38 10.79 -13.27
CA ALA A 105 -4.25 10.53 -14.70
C ALA A 105 -5.08 11.57 -15.47
N THR A 106 -4.48 12.14 -16.50
CA THR A 106 -5.13 13.08 -17.42
C THR A 106 -4.73 12.74 -18.85
N PRO A 107 -5.67 12.62 -19.80
CA PRO A 107 -5.36 12.46 -21.21
C PRO A 107 -4.60 13.67 -21.74
N VAL A 108 -3.64 13.42 -22.61
CA VAL A 108 -2.88 14.44 -23.37
C VAL A 108 -3.33 14.41 -24.82
N THR A 109 -3.65 13.21 -25.30
CA THR A 109 -4.30 12.96 -26.58
C THR A 109 -5.31 11.82 -26.39
N ASP A 110 -6.06 11.48 -27.44
CA ASP A 110 -7.00 10.36 -27.44
C ASP A 110 -6.32 9.01 -27.08
N GLU A 111 -5.02 8.89 -27.34
CA GLU A 111 -4.27 7.67 -27.14
C GLU A 111 -3.26 7.74 -25.98
N LEU A 112 -2.92 8.94 -25.49
CA LEU A 112 -1.87 9.14 -24.49
C LEU A 112 -2.41 9.84 -23.25
N ALA A 113 -2.11 9.29 -22.07
CA ALA A 113 -2.41 9.90 -20.79
C ALA A 113 -1.12 10.15 -19.98
N LEU A 114 -1.01 11.31 -19.39
CA LEU A 114 -0.01 11.63 -18.38
C LEU A 114 -0.47 11.07 -17.03
N THR A 115 0.45 10.44 -16.32
CA THR A 115 0.18 9.91 -14.98
C THR A 115 1.18 10.44 -13.97
N VAL A 116 0.68 10.80 -12.79
CA VAL A 116 1.49 11.10 -11.61
C VAL A 116 1.04 10.20 -10.48
N SER A 117 1.97 9.50 -9.85
CA SER A 117 1.67 8.61 -8.72
C SER A 117 2.56 8.97 -7.54
N PHE A 118 1.94 9.19 -6.40
CA PHE A 118 2.59 9.33 -5.10
C PHE A 118 2.31 8.08 -4.29
N ASN A 119 3.36 7.44 -3.78
CA ASN A 119 3.26 6.28 -2.89
C ASN A 119 3.93 6.64 -1.57
N MET A 120 3.31 6.23 -0.48
CA MET A 120 3.80 6.38 0.89
C MET A 120 3.76 5.02 1.59
N ARG A 121 4.81 4.71 2.30
CA ARG A 121 4.87 3.59 3.23
C ARG A 121 5.37 4.11 4.58
N TYR A 122 4.66 3.77 5.62
CA TYR A 122 5.06 4.03 7.00
C TYR A 122 5.06 2.72 7.78
N ASP A 123 6.07 2.53 8.61
CA ASP A 123 6.22 1.41 9.53
C ASP A 123 6.69 1.97 10.88
N SER A 124 5.95 1.72 11.95
CA SER A 124 6.29 2.23 13.28
C SER A 124 7.46 1.48 13.93
N GLY A 125 7.72 0.25 13.49
CA GLY A 125 8.84 -0.59 13.94
C GLY A 125 9.67 -1.08 12.75
N PRO A 126 10.35 -0.17 12.01
CA PRO A 126 11.11 -0.56 10.84
C PRO A 126 12.33 -1.39 11.23
N PRO A 127 12.81 -2.32 10.37
CA PRO A 127 14.05 -3.04 10.59
C PRO A 127 15.24 -2.11 10.78
N ASP A 128 16.25 -2.55 11.56
CA ASP A 128 17.44 -1.77 11.86
C ASP A 128 18.14 -1.22 10.60
N GLY A 129 18.38 0.09 10.61
CA GLY A 129 19.01 0.81 9.51
C GLY A 129 18.08 1.13 8.33
N THR A 130 16.78 0.93 8.48
CA THR A 130 15.77 1.34 7.49
C THR A 130 14.97 2.56 7.98
N SER A 131 14.30 3.27 7.06
CA SER A 131 13.49 4.43 7.41
C SER A 131 12.07 4.01 7.80
N ALA A 132 11.52 4.66 8.83
CA ALA A 132 10.12 4.50 9.21
C ALA A 132 9.14 5.03 8.14
N LEU A 133 9.56 5.99 7.33
CA LEU A 133 8.75 6.61 6.29
C LEU A 133 9.49 6.59 4.95
N ASP A 134 8.88 5.93 3.97
CA ASP A 134 9.32 5.95 2.58
C ASP A 134 8.27 6.60 1.71
N THR A 135 8.72 7.48 0.82
CA THR A 135 7.87 8.12 -0.16
C THR A 135 8.47 8.02 -1.56
N THR A 136 7.61 7.83 -2.55
CA THR A 136 8.03 7.75 -3.95
C THR A 136 7.06 8.54 -4.82
N LEU A 137 7.57 9.47 -5.60
CA LEU A 137 6.85 10.17 -6.65
C LEU A 137 7.28 9.59 -8.01
N LYS A 138 6.30 9.16 -8.80
CA LYS A 138 6.53 8.65 -10.17
C LYS A 138 5.68 9.44 -11.15
N THR A 139 6.28 9.84 -12.25
CA THR A 139 5.59 10.37 -13.41
C THR A 139 5.76 9.42 -14.59
N GLY A 140 4.77 9.36 -15.46
CA GLY A 140 4.82 8.47 -16.62
C GLY A 140 3.77 8.82 -17.65
N ILE A 141 3.93 8.25 -18.83
CA ILE A 141 2.96 8.31 -19.92
C ILE A 141 2.36 6.91 -20.05
N ALA A 142 1.04 6.83 -20.14
CA ALA A 142 0.31 5.62 -20.41
C ALA A 142 -0.30 5.68 -21.82
N TYR A 143 -0.17 4.61 -22.58
CA TYR A 143 -0.88 4.45 -23.84
C TYR A 143 -2.24 3.81 -23.55
N VAL A 144 -3.29 4.42 -24.09
CA VAL A 144 -4.69 3.95 -23.93
C VAL A 144 -5.16 3.49 -25.31
N TYR A 145 -5.63 2.27 -25.41
CA TYR A 145 -6.14 1.66 -26.65
C TYR A 145 -7.52 1.05 -26.45
#